data_912724913969c643835a9a7ca09eabc7
#
_entry.id   912724913969c643835a9a7ca09eabc7
#
_cell.length_a   1.000
_cell.length_b   1.000
_cell.length_c   1.000
_cell.angle_alpha   90.00
_cell.angle_beta   90.00
_cell.angle_gamma   90.00
#
_symmetry.space_group_name_H-M   'P 1'
#
loop_
_entity.id
_entity.type
_entity.pdbx_description
1 polymer ?
#
loop_
_entity_poly.entity_id
_entity_poly.type
_entity_poly.pdbx_seq_one_letter_code
_entity_poly.pdbx_strand_id
1 'polypeptide(L)'
;MSAGFTMTSVDADRNRQERLKRMPTSLTLRIERVTGADDAIVDGLTDVLLDAVQSGAGVSFMNDLTRDGASAWWRRTLAAARPRAVVLVARDESGIVGTVQLQPAWPPNQPHRADVAKLMVHRRARGKGVARALMEELERHAREQRFALLLLDTCKGSVAERLYTSMGWTRVGEVPNYALNPDGSWCDTVFFYKQIDGA
;
A
#
# COMPACT_ATOMS: atom_id res chain seq x y z
N MET A 1 30.77 -49.77 -22.41
CA MET A 1 30.83 -48.69 -23.41
C MET A 1 29.90 -47.56 -22.92
N SER A 2 30.50 -46.49 -22.38
CA SER A 2 29.75 -45.35 -21.86
C SER A 2 29.82 -44.24 -22.88
N ALA A 3 28.65 -43.89 -23.46
CA ALA A 3 28.55 -42.77 -24.42
C ALA A 3 28.37 -41.48 -23.63
N GLY A 4 29.45 -40.68 -23.52
CA GLY A 4 29.39 -39.33 -22.97
C GLY A 4 28.68 -38.37 -23.95
N PHE A 5 27.56 -37.82 -23.53
CA PHE A 5 26.82 -36.83 -24.27
C PHE A 5 27.48 -35.44 -24.05
N THR A 6 28.24 -34.99 -25.03
CA THR A 6 28.90 -33.65 -24.98
C THR A 6 27.89 -32.60 -25.47
N MET A 7 27.44 -31.75 -24.58
CA MET A 7 26.57 -30.61 -24.89
C MET A 7 27.34 -29.59 -25.76
N THR A 8 26.83 -29.26 -26.94
CA THR A 8 27.47 -28.32 -27.85
C THR A 8 27.31 -26.86 -27.39
N SER A 9 28.24 -25.98 -27.80
CA SER A 9 28.21 -24.57 -27.42
C SER A 9 26.92 -23.84 -27.88
N VAL A 10 26.32 -24.36 -28.96
CA VAL A 10 25.04 -23.87 -29.51
C VAL A 10 23.85 -24.18 -28.59
N ASP A 11 23.86 -25.35 -27.95
CA ASP A 11 22.81 -25.74 -26.99
C ASP A 11 22.91 -24.94 -25.68
N ALA A 12 24.12 -24.57 -25.26
CA ALA A 12 24.36 -23.72 -24.09
C ALA A 12 23.87 -22.29 -24.32
N ASP A 13 24.10 -21.74 -25.50
CA ASP A 13 23.63 -20.40 -25.87
C ASP A 13 22.09 -20.34 -26.04
N ARG A 14 21.51 -21.37 -26.63
CA ARG A 14 20.04 -21.49 -26.76
C ARG A 14 19.35 -21.56 -25.40
N ASN A 15 19.91 -22.35 -24.49
CA ASN A 15 19.39 -22.51 -23.13
C ASN A 15 19.57 -21.23 -22.28
N ARG A 16 20.65 -20.48 -22.53
CA ARG A 16 20.88 -19.17 -21.92
C ARG A 16 19.88 -18.12 -22.43
N GLN A 17 19.57 -18.10 -23.72
CA GLN A 17 18.58 -17.19 -24.30
C GLN A 17 17.15 -17.53 -23.85
N GLU A 18 16.82 -18.81 -23.70
CA GLU A 18 15.53 -19.24 -23.15
C GLU A 18 15.38 -18.92 -21.66
N ARG A 19 16.46 -19.02 -20.88
CA ARG A 19 16.49 -18.56 -19.48
C ARG A 19 16.32 -17.04 -19.37
N LEU A 20 16.94 -16.26 -20.25
CA LEU A 20 16.77 -14.80 -20.31
C LEU A 20 15.34 -14.40 -20.71
N LYS A 21 14.68 -15.15 -21.58
CA LYS A 21 13.26 -14.96 -21.93
C LYS A 21 12.29 -15.37 -20.81
N ARG A 22 12.73 -16.20 -19.86
CA ARG A 22 11.94 -16.65 -18.69
C ARG A 22 12.23 -15.86 -17.43
N MET A 23 13.16 -14.90 -17.45
CA MET A 23 13.29 -13.98 -16.33
C MET A 23 11.98 -13.17 -16.25
N PRO A 24 11.27 -13.18 -15.11
CA PRO A 24 10.10 -12.34 -14.99
C PRO A 24 10.56 -10.92 -15.26
N THR A 25 9.92 -10.26 -16.20
CA THR A 25 10.08 -8.82 -16.45
C THR A 25 10.00 -8.16 -15.08
N SER A 26 11.09 -7.59 -14.60
CA SER A 26 11.09 -6.84 -13.34
C SER A 26 9.97 -5.83 -13.49
N LEU A 27 8.88 -6.07 -12.77
CA LEU A 27 7.79 -5.08 -12.68
C LEU A 27 8.46 -3.78 -12.27
N THR A 28 8.51 -2.82 -13.18
CA THR A 28 9.06 -1.49 -12.89
C THR A 28 8.06 -0.79 -11.98
N LEU A 29 8.07 -1.20 -10.70
CA LEU A 29 7.23 -0.56 -9.68
C LEU A 29 7.79 0.83 -9.40
N ARG A 30 6.97 1.85 -9.58
CA ARG A 30 7.29 3.23 -9.21
C ARG A 30 6.36 3.67 -8.10
N ILE A 31 6.94 4.31 -7.09
CA ILE A 31 6.16 4.98 -6.03
C ILE A 31 6.20 6.48 -6.33
N GLU A 32 5.04 7.09 -6.44
CA GLU A 32 4.89 8.48 -6.84
C GLU A 32 4.00 9.22 -5.83
N ARG A 33 4.36 10.47 -5.52
CA ARG A 33 3.48 11.36 -4.74
C ARG A 33 2.42 11.96 -5.65
N VAL A 34 1.17 11.85 -5.24
CA VAL A 34 0.05 12.51 -5.90
C VAL A 34 0.10 14.00 -5.62
N THR A 35 0.11 14.82 -6.68
CA THR A 35 0.16 16.29 -6.60
C THR A 35 -1.10 16.96 -7.14
N GLY A 36 -2.05 16.20 -7.66
CA GLY A 36 -3.31 16.70 -8.24
C GLY A 36 -4.37 15.61 -8.28
N ALA A 37 -5.56 15.98 -8.69
CA ALA A 37 -6.73 15.10 -8.79
C ALA A 37 -7.19 14.98 -10.26
N ASP A 38 -6.24 14.74 -11.19
CA ASP A 38 -6.59 14.44 -12.57
C ASP A 38 -7.38 13.12 -12.66
N ASP A 39 -8.13 12.97 -13.76
CA ASP A 39 -9.04 11.84 -13.94
C ASP A 39 -8.31 10.50 -13.90
N ALA A 40 -7.13 10.37 -14.47
CA ALA A 40 -6.37 9.13 -14.51
C ALA A 40 -5.89 8.70 -13.11
N ILE A 41 -5.51 9.66 -12.27
CA ILE A 41 -5.16 9.40 -10.86
C ILE A 41 -6.40 8.96 -10.07
N VAL A 42 -7.51 9.69 -10.21
CA VAL A 42 -8.76 9.38 -9.50
C VAL A 42 -9.30 8.01 -9.92
N ASP A 43 -9.30 7.69 -11.21
CA ASP A 43 -9.76 6.40 -11.72
C ASP A 43 -8.92 5.24 -11.19
N GLY A 44 -7.59 5.36 -11.25
CA GLY A 44 -6.71 4.33 -10.73
C GLY A 44 -6.83 4.13 -9.21
N LEU A 45 -6.96 5.20 -8.44
CA LEU A 45 -7.23 5.14 -7.00
C LEU A 45 -8.61 4.54 -6.69
N THR A 46 -9.60 4.84 -7.52
CA THR A 46 -10.95 4.28 -7.43
C THR A 46 -10.92 2.77 -7.64
N ASP A 47 -10.21 2.29 -8.65
CA ASP A 47 -10.03 0.85 -8.90
C ASP A 47 -9.41 0.13 -7.72
N VAL A 48 -8.34 0.70 -7.14
CA VAL A 48 -7.68 0.12 -5.96
C VAL A 48 -8.61 0.08 -4.75
N LEU A 49 -9.39 1.12 -4.52
CA LEU A 49 -10.35 1.17 -3.40
C LEU A 49 -11.48 0.15 -3.56
N LEU A 50 -12.09 0.09 -4.74
CA LEU A 50 -13.15 -0.88 -5.01
C LEU A 50 -12.65 -2.32 -4.90
N ASP A 51 -11.46 -2.61 -5.44
CA ASP A 51 -10.83 -3.93 -5.30
C ASP A 51 -10.57 -4.30 -3.83
N ALA A 52 -10.11 -3.34 -3.02
CA ALA A 52 -9.88 -3.56 -1.59
C ALA A 52 -11.18 -3.91 -0.86
N VAL A 53 -12.24 -3.13 -1.06
CA VAL A 53 -13.58 -3.36 -0.45
C VAL A 53 -14.15 -4.71 -0.90
N GLN A 54 -14.15 -5.00 -2.20
CA GLN A 54 -14.61 -6.28 -2.76
C GLN A 54 -13.79 -7.48 -2.29
N SER A 55 -12.58 -7.26 -1.84
CA SER A 55 -11.72 -8.30 -1.23
C SER A 55 -11.92 -8.43 0.28
N GLY A 56 -12.90 -7.73 0.87
CA GLY A 56 -13.20 -7.78 2.29
C GLY A 56 -12.26 -6.94 3.17
N ALA A 57 -11.47 -6.03 2.61
CA ALA A 57 -10.57 -5.20 3.41
C ALA A 57 -11.36 -4.13 4.18
N GLY A 58 -11.15 -4.06 5.50
CA GLY A 58 -11.70 -3.02 6.38
C GLY A 58 -11.01 -1.67 6.17
N VAL A 59 -11.39 -0.96 5.10
CA VAL A 59 -10.80 0.33 4.71
C VAL A 59 -11.79 1.50 4.85
N SER A 60 -12.71 1.38 5.80
CA SER A 60 -13.75 2.36 6.14
C SER A 60 -14.88 2.47 5.12
N PHE A 61 -15.12 1.44 4.33
CA PHE A 61 -16.21 1.38 3.35
C PHE A 61 -16.94 0.05 3.43
N MET A 62 -18.23 0.07 3.05
CA MET A 62 -19.10 -1.10 3.00
C MET A 62 -19.20 -1.63 1.57
N ASN A 63 -19.75 -2.84 1.40
CA ASN A 63 -19.87 -3.52 0.10
C ASN A 63 -20.77 -2.82 -0.92
N ASP A 64 -21.59 -1.87 -0.49
CA ASP A 64 -22.45 -1.05 -1.35
C ASP A 64 -21.75 0.15 -1.98
N LEU A 65 -20.43 0.30 -1.76
CA LEU A 65 -19.64 1.37 -2.36
C LEU A 65 -19.66 1.29 -3.88
N THR A 66 -20.27 2.29 -4.51
CA THR A 66 -20.30 2.43 -5.97
C THR A 66 -19.01 3.07 -6.52
N ARG A 67 -18.75 2.89 -7.82
CA ARG A 67 -17.62 3.58 -8.50
C ARG A 67 -17.73 5.10 -8.38
N ASP A 68 -18.90 5.66 -8.57
CA ASP A 68 -19.13 7.11 -8.46
C ASP A 68 -18.88 7.61 -7.04
N GLY A 69 -19.34 6.85 -6.04
CA GLY A 69 -19.08 7.14 -4.62
C GLY A 69 -17.60 7.12 -4.28
N ALA A 70 -16.86 6.11 -4.75
CA ALA A 70 -15.43 5.98 -4.56
C ALA A 70 -14.65 7.11 -5.27
N SER A 71 -14.99 7.42 -6.53
CA SER A 71 -14.38 8.52 -7.29
C SER A 71 -14.63 9.88 -6.62
N ALA A 72 -15.89 10.15 -6.22
CA ALA A 72 -16.24 11.37 -5.52
C ALA A 72 -15.49 11.51 -4.17
N TRP A 73 -15.32 10.39 -3.45
CA TRP A 73 -14.55 10.38 -2.20
C TRP A 73 -13.08 10.73 -2.44
N TRP A 74 -12.44 10.14 -3.46
CA TRP A 74 -11.05 10.45 -3.80
C TRP A 74 -10.87 11.91 -4.23
N ARG A 75 -11.77 12.45 -5.08
CA ARG A 75 -11.72 13.86 -5.48
C ARG A 75 -11.77 14.79 -4.26
N ARG A 76 -12.71 14.54 -3.33
CA ARG A 76 -12.79 15.33 -2.09
C ARG A 76 -11.55 15.17 -1.23
N THR A 77 -11.03 13.97 -1.08
CA THR A 77 -9.84 13.67 -0.27
C THR A 77 -8.61 14.40 -0.80
N LEU A 78 -8.39 14.36 -2.11
CA LEU A 78 -7.26 15.02 -2.75
C LEU A 78 -7.39 16.56 -2.71
N ALA A 79 -8.60 17.09 -2.93
CA ALA A 79 -8.87 18.53 -2.86
C ALA A 79 -8.75 19.10 -1.43
N ALA A 80 -9.12 18.30 -0.41
CA ALA A 80 -9.03 18.70 1.00
C ALA A 80 -7.68 18.37 1.65
N ALA A 81 -6.66 18.00 0.86
CA ALA A 81 -5.35 17.63 1.39
C ALA A 81 -4.76 18.77 2.23
N ARG A 82 -4.50 18.46 3.51
CA ARG A 82 -3.93 19.42 4.47
C ARG A 82 -2.46 19.66 4.16
N PRO A 83 -1.89 20.80 4.55
CA PRO A 83 -0.44 20.99 4.51
C PRO A 83 0.29 19.81 5.16
N ARG A 84 1.37 19.34 4.55
CA ARG A 84 2.15 18.16 4.97
C ARG A 84 1.45 16.80 4.79
N ALA A 85 0.18 16.76 4.33
CA ALA A 85 -0.43 15.48 3.93
C ALA A 85 0.25 14.92 2.67
N VAL A 86 0.39 13.60 2.62
CA VAL A 86 0.96 12.89 1.46
C VAL A 86 0.02 11.78 1.05
N VAL A 87 -0.25 11.69 -0.24
CA VAL A 87 -0.85 10.51 -0.84
C VAL A 87 0.18 9.92 -1.80
N LEU A 88 0.56 8.67 -1.58
CA LEU A 88 1.45 7.92 -2.47
C LEU A 88 0.66 6.92 -3.27
N VAL A 89 1.06 6.72 -4.52
CA VAL A 89 0.57 5.64 -5.38
C VAL A 89 1.74 4.77 -5.82
N ALA A 90 1.49 3.47 -5.88
CA ALA A 90 2.34 2.51 -6.54
C ALA A 90 1.80 2.27 -7.94
N ARG A 91 2.65 2.42 -8.95
CA ARG A 91 2.30 2.26 -10.35
C ARG A 91 3.18 1.20 -11.00
N ASP A 92 2.58 0.33 -11.79
CA ASP A 92 3.25 -0.57 -12.73
C ASP A 92 2.81 -0.26 -14.18
N GLU A 93 3.19 -1.10 -15.13
CA GLU A 93 2.82 -0.96 -16.55
C GLU A 93 1.31 -0.97 -16.80
N SER A 94 0.53 -1.56 -15.88
CA SER A 94 -0.93 -1.64 -15.96
C SER A 94 -1.66 -0.49 -15.27
N GLY A 95 -0.94 0.48 -14.69
CA GLY A 95 -1.47 1.64 -13.99
C GLY A 95 -1.28 1.60 -12.47
N ILE A 96 -2.14 2.28 -11.72
CA ILE A 96 -2.06 2.32 -10.26
C ILE A 96 -2.46 0.96 -9.67
N VAL A 97 -1.61 0.42 -8.81
CA VAL A 97 -1.77 -0.89 -8.18
C VAL A 97 -1.77 -0.84 -6.65
N GLY A 98 -1.52 0.32 -6.07
CA GLY A 98 -1.56 0.50 -4.63
C GLY A 98 -1.51 1.96 -4.22
N THR A 99 -1.84 2.24 -2.97
CA THR A 99 -1.80 3.59 -2.39
C THR A 99 -1.60 3.52 -0.89
N VAL A 100 -1.12 4.62 -0.30
CA VAL A 100 -1.06 4.88 1.14
C VAL A 100 -1.16 6.37 1.40
N GLN A 101 -1.68 6.78 2.55
CA GLN A 101 -1.80 8.18 2.96
C GLN A 101 -1.04 8.44 4.26
N LEU A 102 -0.35 9.57 4.32
CA LEU A 102 0.17 10.20 5.53
C LEU A 102 -0.70 11.41 5.85
N GLN A 103 -1.35 11.41 6.99
CA GLN A 103 -2.27 12.46 7.41
C GLN A 103 -1.77 13.13 8.68
N PRO A 104 -1.36 14.42 8.64
CA PRO A 104 -0.96 15.15 9.84
C PRO A 104 -2.08 15.13 10.87
N ALA A 105 -1.73 14.93 12.13
CA ALA A 105 -2.69 15.03 13.22
C ALA A 105 -3.39 16.39 13.21
N TRP A 106 -4.69 16.41 13.47
CA TRP A 106 -5.46 17.65 13.45
C TRP A 106 -5.28 18.54 14.70
N PRO A 107 -5.01 18.01 15.93
CA PRO A 107 -4.87 18.85 17.10
C PRO A 107 -3.59 19.68 17.06
N PRO A 108 -3.64 20.96 17.42
CA PRO A 108 -2.48 21.87 17.35
C PRO A 108 -1.34 21.50 18.29
N ASN A 109 -1.60 20.73 19.34
CA ASN A 109 -0.57 20.22 20.27
C ASN A 109 0.11 18.93 19.81
N GLN A 110 -0.20 18.46 18.59
CA GLN A 110 0.38 17.24 17.98
C GLN A 110 1.04 17.51 16.63
N PRO A 111 1.83 18.59 16.44
CA PRO A 111 2.42 18.92 15.14
C PRO A 111 3.48 17.92 14.68
N HIS A 112 4.00 17.10 15.60
CA HIS A 112 5.01 16.08 15.39
C HIS A 112 4.43 14.70 15.01
N ARG A 113 3.09 14.57 14.97
CA ARG A 113 2.40 13.29 14.77
C ARG A 113 1.65 13.25 13.42
N ALA A 114 1.64 12.09 12.81
CA ALA A 114 0.78 11.81 11.67
C ALA A 114 0.15 10.41 11.76
N ASP A 115 -0.99 10.25 11.11
CA ASP A 115 -1.67 8.97 10.97
C ASP A 115 -1.40 8.38 9.58
N VAL A 116 -1.11 7.09 9.52
CA VAL A 116 -1.00 6.34 8.27
C VAL A 116 -2.33 5.67 7.98
N ALA A 117 -2.89 5.94 6.82
CA ALA A 117 -4.20 5.43 6.43
C ALA A 117 -4.21 4.93 4.99
N LYS A 118 -5.25 4.15 4.64
CA LYS A 118 -5.53 3.74 3.27
C LYS A 118 -4.35 3.04 2.57
N LEU A 119 -3.59 2.22 3.32
CA LEU A 119 -2.65 1.28 2.69
C LEU A 119 -3.48 0.19 1.99
N MET A 120 -3.51 0.25 0.69
CA MET A 120 -4.26 -0.67 -0.15
C MET A 120 -3.40 -1.13 -1.33
N VAL A 121 -3.49 -2.42 -1.67
CA VAL A 121 -2.84 -2.99 -2.85
C VAL A 121 -3.86 -3.82 -3.60
N HIS A 122 -4.05 -3.49 -4.88
CA HIS A 122 -4.92 -4.22 -5.79
C HIS A 122 -4.51 -5.70 -5.85
N ARG A 123 -5.47 -6.64 -5.87
CA ARG A 123 -5.23 -8.10 -5.83
C ARG A 123 -4.22 -8.58 -6.85
N ARG A 124 -4.17 -7.98 -8.05
CA ARG A 124 -3.20 -8.32 -9.12
C ARG A 124 -1.73 -8.06 -8.76
N ALA A 125 -1.48 -7.21 -7.75
CA ALA A 125 -0.14 -6.81 -7.32
C ALA A 125 0.21 -7.26 -5.88
N ARG A 126 -0.68 -8.00 -5.21
CA ARG A 126 -0.41 -8.52 -3.86
C ARG A 126 0.69 -9.59 -3.90
N GLY A 127 1.41 -9.74 -2.79
CA GLY A 127 2.53 -10.68 -2.68
C GLY A 127 3.83 -10.27 -3.41
N LYS A 128 3.86 -9.08 -4.04
CA LYS A 128 5.01 -8.59 -4.82
C LYS A 128 5.79 -7.46 -4.10
N GLY A 129 5.62 -7.30 -2.79
CA GLY A 129 6.33 -6.28 -1.99
C GLY A 129 5.77 -4.86 -2.09
N VAL A 130 4.69 -4.61 -2.86
CA VAL A 130 4.14 -3.26 -3.11
C VAL A 130 3.78 -2.52 -1.82
N ALA A 131 3.11 -3.19 -0.87
CA ALA A 131 2.73 -2.57 0.40
C ALA A 131 3.95 -2.13 1.22
N ARG A 132 5.01 -2.94 1.26
CA ARG A 132 6.25 -2.60 1.93
C ARG A 132 6.92 -1.39 1.28
N ALA A 133 7.04 -1.37 -0.04
CA ALA A 133 7.63 -0.25 -0.77
C ALA A 133 6.86 1.07 -0.55
N LEU A 134 5.51 1.01 -0.53
CA LEU A 134 4.68 2.17 -0.19
C LEU A 134 4.94 2.68 1.23
N MET A 135 5.05 1.78 2.21
CA MET A 135 5.30 2.15 3.60
C MET A 135 6.71 2.72 3.81
N GLU A 136 7.73 2.13 3.19
CA GLU A 136 9.12 2.61 3.25
C GLU A 136 9.24 4.03 2.68
N GLU A 137 8.59 4.29 1.54
CA GLU A 137 8.56 5.61 0.92
C GLU A 137 7.75 6.62 1.77
N LEU A 138 6.63 6.19 2.37
CA LEU A 138 5.85 7.02 3.28
C LEU A 138 6.66 7.41 4.52
N GLU A 139 7.40 6.47 5.12
CA GLU A 139 8.28 6.74 6.25
C GLU A 139 9.41 7.71 5.87
N ARG A 140 9.94 7.63 4.64
CA ARG A 140 10.92 8.60 4.12
C ARG A 140 10.31 10.01 4.08
N HIS A 141 9.09 10.16 3.53
CA HIS A 141 8.37 11.43 3.52
C HIS A 141 8.05 11.95 4.92
N ALA A 142 7.74 11.06 5.87
CA ALA A 142 7.50 11.45 7.27
C ALA A 142 8.75 12.06 7.90
N ARG A 143 9.94 11.47 7.67
CA ARG A 143 11.22 12.02 8.14
C ARG A 143 11.51 13.38 7.53
N GLU A 144 11.37 13.53 6.22
CA GLU A 144 11.59 14.79 5.51
C GLU A 144 10.71 15.92 6.04
N GLN A 145 9.49 15.57 6.43
CA GLN A 145 8.53 16.52 6.99
C GLN A 145 8.64 16.67 8.52
N ARG A 146 9.62 16.02 9.15
CA ARG A 146 9.90 16.09 10.58
C ARG A 146 8.71 15.63 11.45
N PHE A 147 8.03 14.57 11.04
CA PHE A 147 7.15 13.84 11.94
C PHE A 147 7.98 12.91 12.81
N ALA A 148 7.79 12.97 14.13
CA ALA A 148 8.50 12.13 15.08
C ALA A 148 7.71 10.86 15.44
N LEU A 149 6.39 10.85 15.24
CA LEU A 149 5.51 9.77 15.63
C LEU A 149 4.47 9.49 14.55
N LEU A 150 4.38 8.23 14.14
CA LEU A 150 3.33 7.72 13.24
C LEU A 150 2.43 6.75 13.99
N LEU A 151 1.12 6.83 13.71
CA LEU A 151 0.11 5.90 14.21
C LEU A 151 -0.62 5.26 13.04
N LEU A 152 -1.11 4.05 13.26
CA LEU A 152 -2.06 3.38 12.38
C LEU A 152 -2.90 2.38 13.15
N ASP A 153 -3.98 1.96 12.53
CA ASP A 153 -4.78 0.84 12.96
C ASP A 153 -5.07 -0.13 11.81
N THR A 154 -5.37 -1.37 12.14
CA THR A 154 -5.70 -2.40 11.16
C THR A 154 -6.56 -3.50 11.78
N CYS A 155 -7.30 -4.21 10.94
CA CYS A 155 -8.08 -5.37 11.37
C CYS A 155 -7.16 -6.47 11.91
N LYS A 156 -7.50 -7.01 13.07
CA LYS A 156 -6.79 -8.10 13.75
C LYS A 156 -6.67 -9.33 12.84
N GLY A 157 -5.51 -9.98 12.85
CA GLY A 157 -5.23 -11.17 12.04
C GLY A 157 -4.99 -10.88 10.54
N SER A 158 -5.06 -9.63 10.12
CA SER A 158 -4.86 -9.24 8.73
C SER A 158 -3.43 -9.46 8.23
N VAL A 159 -3.26 -9.47 6.90
CA VAL A 159 -1.92 -9.47 6.28
C VAL A 159 -1.16 -8.19 6.63
N ALA A 160 -1.88 -7.08 6.80
CA ALA A 160 -1.31 -5.78 7.14
C ALA A 160 -0.72 -5.78 8.57
N GLU A 161 -1.37 -6.42 9.54
CA GLU A 161 -0.83 -6.58 10.89
C GLU A 161 0.55 -7.24 10.88
N ARG A 162 0.71 -8.33 10.12
CA ARG A 162 2.01 -9.01 9.96
C ARG A 162 3.05 -8.13 9.25
N LEU A 163 2.64 -7.36 8.25
CA LEU A 163 3.51 -6.42 7.56
C LEU A 163 4.06 -5.37 8.54
N TYR A 164 3.21 -4.70 9.31
CA TYR A 164 3.62 -3.67 10.26
C TYR A 164 4.57 -4.21 11.31
N THR A 165 4.28 -5.37 11.90
CA THR A 165 5.19 -6.05 12.83
C THR A 165 6.57 -6.30 12.18
N SER A 166 6.60 -6.79 10.93
CA SER A 166 7.86 -7.06 10.21
C SER A 166 8.63 -5.81 9.82
N MET A 167 7.99 -4.64 9.84
CA MET A 167 8.59 -3.32 9.58
C MET A 167 8.98 -2.58 10.86
N GLY A 168 8.92 -3.22 12.03
CA GLY A 168 9.32 -2.64 13.30
C GLY A 168 8.31 -1.67 13.91
N TRP A 169 7.04 -1.76 13.52
CA TRP A 169 5.96 -1.04 14.19
C TRP A 169 5.64 -1.70 15.54
N THR A 170 5.44 -0.90 16.56
CA THR A 170 5.11 -1.36 17.91
C THR A 170 3.61 -1.49 18.07
N ARG A 171 3.15 -2.67 18.47
CA ARG A 171 1.75 -2.94 18.79
C ARG A 171 1.39 -2.29 20.11
N VAL A 172 0.35 -1.47 20.13
CA VAL A 172 -0.18 -0.80 21.35
C VAL A 172 -1.15 -1.73 22.08
N GLY A 173 -2.14 -2.25 21.34
CA GLY A 173 -3.21 -3.07 21.89
C GLY A 173 -4.31 -3.30 20.85
N GLU A 174 -5.40 -3.91 21.31
CA GLU A 174 -6.57 -4.18 20.48
C GLU A 174 -7.84 -3.60 21.09
N VAL A 175 -8.79 -3.26 20.23
CA VAL A 175 -10.13 -2.84 20.59
C VAL A 175 -11.12 -3.79 19.92
N PRO A 176 -11.87 -4.59 20.72
CA PRO A 176 -12.90 -5.49 20.16
C PRO A 176 -14.03 -4.70 19.52
N ASN A 177 -14.58 -5.24 18.43
CA ASN A 177 -15.74 -4.67 17.74
C ASN A 177 -15.59 -3.19 17.33
N TYR A 178 -14.36 -2.78 17.01
CA TYR A 178 -14.04 -1.37 16.71
C TYR A 178 -14.68 -0.88 15.42
N ALA A 179 -14.76 -1.73 14.41
CA ALA A 179 -15.29 -1.40 13.11
C ALA A 179 -16.15 -2.51 12.53
N LEU A 180 -16.72 -2.28 11.36
CA LEU A 180 -17.33 -3.32 10.55
C LEU A 180 -16.46 -3.63 9.34
N ASN A 181 -16.39 -4.90 8.98
CA ASN A 181 -15.92 -5.34 7.69
C ASN A 181 -16.92 -4.91 6.60
N PRO A 182 -16.52 -4.89 5.32
CA PRO A 182 -17.44 -4.52 4.22
C PRO A 182 -18.75 -5.32 4.18
N ASP A 183 -18.77 -6.54 4.67
CA ASP A 183 -19.94 -7.43 4.73
C ASP A 183 -20.84 -7.20 5.96
N GLY A 184 -20.49 -6.25 6.83
CA GLY A 184 -21.21 -5.94 8.07
C GLY A 184 -20.83 -6.77 9.27
N SER A 185 -19.90 -7.71 9.17
CA SER A 185 -19.36 -8.44 10.33
C SER A 185 -18.45 -7.54 11.18
N TRP A 186 -18.38 -7.83 12.48
CA TRP A 186 -17.52 -7.10 13.41
C TRP A 186 -16.03 -7.33 13.12
N CYS A 187 -15.24 -6.27 13.22
CA CYS A 187 -13.79 -6.28 13.10
C CYS A 187 -13.14 -5.77 14.37
N ASP A 188 -12.39 -6.64 15.04
CA ASP A 188 -11.46 -6.24 16.09
C ASP A 188 -10.30 -5.49 15.44
N THR A 189 -9.86 -4.39 16.04
CA THR A 189 -8.80 -3.54 15.50
C THR A 189 -7.60 -3.53 16.41
N VAL A 190 -6.42 -3.59 15.80
CA VAL A 190 -5.12 -3.48 16.47
C VAL A 190 -4.50 -2.14 16.11
N PHE A 191 -4.06 -1.41 17.14
CA PHE A 191 -3.36 -0.13 17.00
C PHE A 191 -1.85 -0.33 17.04
N PHE A 192 -1.15 0.42 16.20
CA PHE A 192 0.30 0.44 16.13
C PHE A 192 0.83 1.87 16.15
N TYR A 193 2.07 2.02 16.63
CA TYR A 193 2.84 3.25 16.44
C TYR A 193 4.25 2.94 15.98
N LYS A 194 4.90 3.95 15.40
CA LYS A 194 6.33 3.94 15.09
C LYS A 194 6.92 5.30 15.39
N GLN A 195 8.00 5.31 16.16
CA GLN A 195 8.86 6.50 16.29
C GLN A 195 9.72 6.62 15.03
N ILE A 196 9.82 7.82 14.50
CA ILE A 196 10.63 8.13 13.32
C ILE A 196 11.85 8.90 13.79
N ASP A 197 13.01 8.27 13.72
CA ASP A 197 14.28 8.89 14.10
C ASP A 197 14.64 10.02 13.15
N GLY A 198 15.20 11.13 13.71
CA GLY A 198 15.67 12.26 12.92
C GLY A 198 14.75 13.48 12.88
N ALA A 199 13.76 13.54 13.78
CA ALA A 199 12.94 14.76 13.97
C ALA A 199 13.61 15.72 14.97
#